data_ebc1614ade41255f5ddd62730c830145
#
_entry.id   ebc1614ade41255f5ddd62730c830145
#
_cell.length_a   1.000
_cell.length_b   1.000
_cell.length_c   1.000
_cell.angle_alpha   90.00
_cell.angle_beta   90.00
_cell.angle_gamma   90.00
#
_symmetry.space_group_name_H-M   'P 1'
#
loop_
_entity.id
_entity.type
_entity.pdbx_description
1 polymer ?
#
loop_
_entity_poly.entity_id
_entity_poly.type
_entity_poly.pdbx_seq_one_letter_code
_entity_poly.pdbx_strand_id
1 'polypeptide(L)'
;MARWGKCDFRELEQLNKRLEQLSSVDFDAFCREAANEIAARLLEKVKKRTPVGVAPKFDEPLTTKVRGNDYITQVTTKTGEKVFRKRKGKSYTMLTRSGAIRDKYWSGYKGGTLRDAWTILPVEKQGDQYVVTVVNNTEYASYVEYGHRQTPGRYVPALGKSLKASWVKGRFMLTISTQELETQAPALLQQKLYLFLKDVF
;
A
#
# COMPACT_ATOMS: atom_id res chain seq x y z
N MET A 1 9.20 42.49 -65.40
CA MET A 1 8.15 42.05 -64.40
C MET A 1 8.67 40.84 -63.72
N ALA A 2 8.98 40.94 -62.42
CA ALA A 2 9.43 39.81 -61.60
C ALA A 2 8.25 38.86 -61.35
N ARG A 3 8.35 37.62 -61.76
CA ARG A 3 7.39 36.55 -61.43
C ARG A 3 7.67 36.11 -59.99
N TRP A 4 6.78 36.48 -59.09
CA TRP A 4 6.76 35.96 -57.78
C TRP A 4 6.41 34.46 -57.85
N GLY A 5 7.19 33.59 -57.21
CA GLY A 5 6.97 32.14 -57.20
C GLY A 5 5.58 31.78 -56.68
N LYS A 6 4.93 30.82 -57.32
CA LYS A 6 3.69 30.21 -56.82
C LYS A 6 4.08 29.36 -55.60
N CYS A 7 3.65 29.77 -54.41
CA CYS A 7 3.67 28.87 -53.26
C CYS A 7 2.57 27.83 -53.44
N ASP A 8 2.93 26.55 -53.32
CA ASP A 8 1.97 25.46 -53.34
C ASP A 8 1.52 25.19 -51.90
N PHE A 9 0.27 25.50 -51.57
CA PHE A 9 -0.33 25.33 -50.25
C PHE A 9 -1.12 24.03 -50.09
N ARG A 10 -1.07 23.12 -51.09
CA ARG A 10 -1.86 21.87 -51.09
C ARG A 10 -1.56 20.98 -49.90
N GLU A 11 -0.31 20.91 -49.45
CA GLU A 11 0.09 20.14 -48.28
C GLU A 11 -0.48 20.78 -46.98
N LEU A 12 -0.52 22.11 -46.95
CA LEU A 12 -1.06 22.86 -45.82
C LEU A 12 -2.59 22.71 -45.75
N GLU A 13 -3.28 22.69 -46.88
CA GLU A 13 -4.72 22.41 -46.99
C GLU A 13 -5.04 20.97 -46.59
N GLN A 14 -4.21 20.01 -46.98
CA GLN A 14 -4.34 18.62 -46.57
C GLN A 14 -4.10 18.46 -45.07
N LEU A 15 -3.10 19.14 -44.52
CA LEU A 15 -2.86 19.15 -43.07
C LEU A 15 -4.05 19.73 -42.30
N ASN A 16 -4.58 20.86 -42.80
CA ASN A 16 -5.76 21.50 -42.14
C ASN A 16 -7.00 20.58 -42.17
N LYS A 17 -7.25 19.91 -43.32
CA LYS A 17 -8.34 18.92 -43.39
C LYS A 17 -8.16 17.76 -42.43
N ARG A 18 -6.93 17.26 -42.24
CA ARG A 18 -6.64 16.19 -41.26
C ARG A 18 -6.79 16.68 -39.83
N LEU A 19 -6.38 17.91 -39.51
CA LEU A 19 -6.61 18.53 -38.22
C LEU A 19 -8.11 18.73 -37.92
N GLU A 20 -8.91 19.10 -38.94
CA GLU A 20 -10.36 19.22 -38.86
C GLU A 20 -11.05 17.86 -38.66
N GLN A 21 -10.46 16.78 -39.21
CA GLN A 21 -10.93 15.41 -39.06
C GLN A 21 -10.62 14.83 -37.67
N LEU A 22 -9.64 15.39 -36.95
CA LEU A 22 -9.43 15.10 -35.54
C LEU A 22 -10.65 15.55 -34.74
N SER A 23 -11.59 14.62 -34.57
CA SER A 23 -12.79 14.93 -33.83
C SER A 23 -12.41 15.30 -32.37
N SER A 24 -13.13 16.24 -31.79
CA SER A 24 -12.98 16.60 -30.37
C SER A 24 -13.15 15.37 -29.45
N VAL A 25 -13.83 14.34 -29.94
CA VAL A 25 -14.07 13.06 -29.26
C VAL A 25 -12.77 12.24 -29.18
N ASP A 26 -12.00 12.16 -30.27
CA ASP A 26 -10.76 11.40 -30.31
C ASP A 26 -9.68 12.04 -29.42
N PHE A 27 -9.65 13.37 -29.41
CA PHE A 27 -8.74 14.09 -28.54
C PHE A 27 -9.14 14.00 -27.05
N ASP A 28 -10.44 14.03 -26.74
CA ASP A 28 -10.96 13.80 -25.37
C ASP A 28 -10.60 12.38 -24.89
N ALA A 29 -10.78 11.37 -25.75
CA ALA A 29 -10.40 10.00 -25.44
C ALA A 29 -8.90 9.84 -25.19
N PHE A 30 -8.06 10.46 -26.06
CA PHE A 30 -6.63 10.51 -25.86
C PHE A 30 -6.22 11.14 -24.52
N CYS A 31 -6.81 12.29 -24.16
CA CYS A 31 -6.50 12.98 -22.91
C CYS A 31 -6.92 12.13 -21.68
N ARG A 32 -8.07 11.47 -21.73
CA ARG A 32 -8.52 10.56 -20.66
C ARG A 32 -7.58 9.37 -20.51
N GLU A 33 -7.16 8.78 -21.60
CA GLU A 33 -6.23 7.65 -21.58
C GLU A 33 -4.85 8.08 -21.05
N ALA A 34 -4.34 9.24 -21.49
CA ALA A 34 -3.08 9.79 -20.99
C ALA A 34 -3.12 10.07 -19.48
N ALA A 35 -4.23 10.65 -18.99
CA ALA A 35 -4.45 10.90 -17.56
C ALA A 35 -4.49 9.59 -16.75
N ASN A 36 -5.20 8.58 -17.25
CA ASN A 36 -5.27 7.26 -16.61
C ASN A 36 -3.90 6.58 -16.55
N GLU A 37 -3.10 6.67 -17.62
CA GLU A 37 -1.74 6.09 -17.63
C GLU A 37 -0.84 6.75 -16.60
N ILE A 38 -0.86 8.08 -16.51
CA ILE A 38 -0.10 8.83 -15.50
C ILE A 38 -0.54 8.43 -14.09
N ALA A 39 -1.85 8.33 -13.85
CA ALA A 39 -2.39 7.90 -12.56
C ALA A 39 -1.99 6.46 -12.22
N ALA A 40 -1.99 5.54 -13.18
CA ALA A 40 -1.55 4.17 -12.97
C ALA A 40 -0.07 4.10 -12.58
N ARG A 41 0.80 4.90 -13.23
CA ARG A 41 2.22 5.02 -12.86
C ARG A 41 2.42 5.60 -11.46
N LEU A 42 1.60 6.61 -11.09
CA LEU A 42 1.60 7.14 -9.73
C LEU A 42 1.19 6.07 -8.73
N LEU A 43 0.10 5.36 -8.98
CA LEU A 43 -0.39 4.30 -8.12
C LEU A 43 0.66 3.21 -7.89
N GLU A 44 1.34 2.78 -8.94
CA GLU A 44 2.43 1.79 -8.83
C GLU A 44 3.57 2.29 -7.94
N LYS A 45 4.02 3.54 -8.15
CA LYS A 45 5.09 4.16 -7.33
C LYS A 45 4.67 4.27 -5.86
N VAL A 46 3.46 4.75 -5.60
CA VAL A 46 2.93 4.91 -4.24
C VAL A 46 2.80 3.55 -3.54
N LYS A 47 2.24 2.54 -4.21
CA LYS A 47 2.14 1.17 -3.67
C LYS A 47 3.50 0.56 -3.35
N LYS A 48 4.51 0.76 -4.20
CA LYS A 48 5.88 0.30 -3.94
C LYS A 48 6.50 0.96 -2.70
N ARG A 49 6.22 2.24 -2.46
CA ARG A 49 6.72 2.99 -1.28
C ARG A 49 5.91 2.73 -0.01
N THR A 50 4.66 2.29 -0.15
CA THR A 50 3.81 2.08 1.01
C THR A 50 4.31 0.90 1.83
N PRO A 51 4.64 1.09 3.11
CA PRO A 51 5.12 0.02 3.97
C PRO A 51 4.02 -1.00 4.21
N VAL A 52 4.41 -2.26 4.28
CA VAL A 52 3.54 -3.33 4.79
C VAL A 52 3.78 -3.47 6.27
N GLY A 53 2.71 -3.36 7.07
CA GLY A 53 2.79 -3.63 8.49
C GLY A 53 3.20 -5.08 8.74
N VAL A 54 4.10 -5.27 9.66
CA VAL A 54 4.52 -6.60 10.16
C VAL A 54 4.20 -6.69 11.64
N ALA A 55 3.80 -7.87 12.09
CA ALA A 55 3.62 -8.11 13.51
C ALA A 55 4.94 -7.82 14.27
N PRO A 56 4.86 -7.22 15.46
CA PRO A 56 6.07 -6.90 16.22
C PRO A 56 6.86 -8.15 16.56
N LYS A 57 8.18 -8.02 16.58
CA LYS A 57 9.07 -9.06 17.12
C LYS A 57 9.04 -8.98 18.64
N PHE A 58 8.84 -10.12 19.27
CA PHE A 58 8.89 -10.25 20.72
C PHE A 58 10.25 -10.81 21.12
N ASP A 59 10.85 -10.21 22.14
CA ASP A 59 12.21 -10.58 22.61
C ASP A 59 12.16 -11.91 23.42
N GLU A 60 11.01 -12.23 24.01
CA GLU A 60 10.79 -13.47 24.75
C GLU A 60 10.21 -14.57 23.85
N PRO A 61 10.50 -15.84 24.13
CA PRO A 61 9.85 -16.94 23.42
C PRO A 61 8.32 -16.88 23.61
N LEU A 62 7.58 -17.22 22.57
CA LEU A 62 6.10 -17.13 22.58
C LEU A 62 5.46 -18.22 23.43
N THR A 63 6.16 -19.33 23.63
CA THR A 63 5.70 -20.46 24.43
C THR A 63 6.80 -20.91 25.38
N THR A 64 6.40 -21.48 26.51
CA THR A 64 7.30 -22.11 27.47
C THR A 64 6.78 -23.50 27.83
N LYS A 65 7.68 -24.43 28.12
CA LYS A 65 7.32 -25.75 28.65
C LYS A 65 7.26 -25.69 30.17
N VAL A 66 6.13 -26.06 30.73
CA VAL A 66 5.89 -26.15 32.17
C VAL A 66 5.67 -27.60 32.50
N ARG A 67 6.31 -28.06 33.57
CA ARG A 67 6.08 -29.37 34.13
C ARG A 67 4.95 -29.27 35.18
N GLY A 68 3.92 -30.09 35.01
CA GLY A 68 2.86 -30.19 36.04
C GLY A 68 3.41 -30.80 37.34
N ASN A 69 2.73 -30.51 38.42
CA ASN A 69 3.09 -31.05 39.73
C ASN A 69 2.96 -32.57 39.76
N ASP A 70 3.84 -33.20 40.48
CA ASP A 70 3.70 -34.63 40.79
C ASP A 70 2.47 -34.84 41.67
N TYR A 71 1.73 -35.89 41.42
CA TYR A 71 0.49 -36.22 42.13
C TYR A 71 0.53 -37.66 42.60
N ILE A 72 -0.27 -37.95 43.65
CA ILE A 72 -0.39 -39.30 44.20
C ILE A 72 -1.73 -39.88 43.73
N THR A 73 -1.66 -41.06 43.13
CA THR A 73 -2.85 -41.81 42.74
C THR A 73 -2.97 -43.10 43.56
N GLN A 74 -4.19 -43.45 43.95
CA GLN A 74 -4.49 -44.77 44.49
C GLN A 74 -4.63 -45.75 43.34
N VAL A 75 -3.88 -46.81 43.36
CA VAL A 75 -3.91 -47.88 42.38
C VAL A 75 -4.17 -49.19 43.07
N THR A 76 -5.15 -49.97 42.57
CA THR A 76 -5.41 -51.34 43.05
C THR A 76 -4.42 -52.29 42.38
N THR A 77 -3.73 -53.08 43.19
CA THR A 77 -2.81 -54.12 42.71
C THR A 77 -3.58 -55.28 42.15
N LYS A 78 -2.93 -56.22 41.47
CA LYS A 78 -3.54 -57.46 40.97
C LYS A 78 -4.06 -58.36 42.09
N THR A 79 -3.56 -58.15 43.30
CA THR A 79 -3.98 -58.83 44.55
C THR A 79 -5.15 -58.15 45.26
N GLY A 80 -5.72 -57.08 44.72
CA GLY A 80 -6.84 -56.35 45.28
C GLY A 80 -6.46 -55.27 46.34
N GLU A 81 -5.19 -55.14 46.67
CA GLU A 81 -4.73 -54.13 47.64
C GLU A 81 -4.70 -52.75 47.04
N LYS A 82 -5.10 -51.72 47.78
CA LYS A 82 -5.05 -50.32 47.42
C LYS A 82 -3.72 -49.70 47.86
N VAL A 83 -2.86 -49.36 46.92
CA VAL A 83 -1.55 -48.73 47.18
C VAL A 83 -1.52 -47.32 46.58
N PHE A 84 -0.86 -46.40 47.25
CA PHE A 84 -0.64 -45.04 46.78
C PHE A 84 0.66 -45.00 45.97
N ARG A 85 0.57 -44.53 44.72
CA ARG A 85 1.75 -44.36 43.85
C ARG A 85 1.91 -42.91 43.45
N LYS A 86 3.14 -42.38 43.59
CA LYS A 86 3.53 -41.09 43.12
C LYS A 86 3.65 -41.15 41.58
N ARG A 87 2.95 -40.22 40.89
CA ARG A 87 3.02 -40.04 39.45
C ARG A 87 3.69 -38.71 39.16
N LYS A 88 4.60 -38.72 38.16
CA LYS A 88 5.21 -37.48 37.67
C LYS A 88 4.20 -36.69 36.85
N GLY A 89 4.12 -35.40 37.11
CA GLY A 89 3.33 -34.48 36.29
C GLY A 89 3.76 -34.49 34.84
N LYS A 90 2.79 -34.43 33.94
CA LYS A 90 3.06 -34.30 32.48
C LYS A 90 3.52 -32.89 32.18
N SER A 91 4.52 -32.77 31.27
CA SER A 91 4.90 -31.46 30.72
C SER A 91 3.87 -30.99 29.71
N TYR A 92 3.55 -29.72 29.77
CA TYR A 92 2.65 -29.08 28.81
C TYR A 92 3.27 -27.73 28.35
N THR A 93 2.83 -27.27 27.20
CA THR A 93 3.27 -25.99 26.64
C THR A 93 2.26 -24.91 27.01
N MET A 94 2.74 -23.79 27.56
CA MET A 94 1.94 -22.62 27.87
C MET A 94 2.39 -21.43 27.04
N LEU A 95 1.46 -20.53 26.73
CA LEU A 95 1.79 -19.23 26.17
C LEU A 95 2.49 -18.38 27.24
N THR A 96 3.59 -17.74 26.84
CA THR A 96 4.18 -16.67 27.64
C THR A 96 3.31 -15.41 27.53
N ARG A 97 3.68 -14.34 28.27
CA ARG A 97 3.04 -13.03 28.10
C ARG A 97 3.11 -12.55 26.65
N SER A 98 4.27 -12.67 26.02
CA SER A 98 4.50 -12.33 24.60
C SER A 98 3.66 -13.21 23.66
N GLY A 99 3.54 -14.50 23.96
CA GLY A 99 2.69 -15.43 23.22
C GLY A 99 1.22 -15.06 23.29
N ALA A 100 0.71 -14.72 24.47
CA ALA A 100 -0.67 -14.30 24.67
C ALA A 100 -0.98 -12.97 23.94
N ILE A 101 -0.05 -12.00 23.95
CA ILE A 101 -0.18 -10.74 23.20
C ILE A 101 -0.23 -11.01 21.70
N ARG A 102 0.68 -11.84 21.19
CA ARG A 102 0.70 -12.21 19.78
C ARG A 102 -0.59 -12.89 19.35
N ASP A 103 -1.07 -13.85 20.14
CA ASP A 103 -2.31 -14.57 19.85
C ASP A 103 -3.53 -13.65 19.84
N LYS A 104 -3.64 -12.78 20.85
CA LYS A 104 -4.77 -11.85 20.99
C LYS A 104 -4.84 -10.76 19.92
N TYR A 105 -3.71 -10.16 19.54
CA TYR A 105 -3.68 -8.94 18.70
C TYR A 105 -3.12 -9.16 17.31
N TRP A 106 -2.36 -10.22 17.07
CA TRP A 106 -1.60 -10.44 15.85
C TRP A 106 -1.86 -11.79 15.19
N SER A 107 -2.79 -12.57 15.72
CA SER A 107 -3.20 -13.84 15.10
C SER A 107 -3.82 -13.56 13.73
N GLY A 108 -3.29 -14.21 12.67
CA GLY A 108 -3.76 -14.02 11.31
C GLY A 108 -3.41 -12.66 10.67
N TYR A 109 -2.66 -11.78 11.35
CA TYR A 109 -2.27 -10.50 10.79
C TYR A 109 -1.30 -10.65 9.62
N LYS A 110 -1.73 -10.24 8.44
CA LYS A 110 -0.94 -10.31 7.19
C LYS A 110 -0.32 -8.97 6.78
N GLY A 111 -0.82 -7.87 7.33
CA GLY A 111 -0.45 -6.52 6.88
C GLY A 111 -0.99 -6.21 5.49
N GLY A 112 -0.56 -5.08 4.93
CA GLY A 112 -0.88 -4.70 3.54
C GLY A 112 -2.09 -3.78 3.37
N THR A 113 -3.00 -3.68 4.35
CA THR A 113 -4.23 -2.88 4.26
C THR A 113 -4.00 -1.48 3.68
N LEU A 114 -2.99 -0.75 4.15
CA LEU A 114 -2.66 0.58 3.65
C LEU A 114 -2.22 0.55 2.18
N ARG A 115 -1.44 -0.44 1.79
CA ARG A 115 -0.95 -0.59 0.41
C ARG A 115 -2.07 -0.94 -0.55
N ASP A 116 -2.98 -1.80 -0.14
CA ASP A 116 -4.07 -2.30 -0.97
C ASP A 116 -5.20 -1.27 -1.10
N ALA A 117 -5.33 -0.36 -0.13
CA ALA A 117 -6.35 0.68 -0.12
C ALA A 117 -6.08 1.87 -1.07
N TRP A 118 -4.94 1.90 -1.75
CA TRP A 118 -4.69 2.90 -2.78
C TRP A 118 -5.51 2.60 -4.03
N THR A 119 -6.31 3.58 -4.46
CA THR A 119 -7.19 3.49 -5.63
C THR A 119 -7.11 4.75 -6.49
N ILE A 120 -7.49 4.61 -7.77
CA ILE A 120 -7.63 5.72 -8.72
C ILE A 120 -9.13 5.95 -8.90
N LEU A 121 -9.57 7.19 -8.78
CA LEU A 121 -10.93 7.59 -9.15
C LEU A 121 -11.00 7.82 -10.67
N PRO A 122 -12.19 7.73 -11.27
CA PRO A 122 -12.38 8.02 -12.69
C PRO A 122 -11.85 9.40 -13.08
N VAL A 123 -11.38 9.51 -14.33
CA VAL A 123 -10.94 10.80 -14.87
C VAL A 123 -12.16 11.68 -15.11
N GLU A 124 -12.16 12.88 -14.54
CA GLU A 124 -13.19 13.90 -14.70
C GLU A 124 -12.65 15.02 -15.59
N LYS A 125 -13.49 15.53 -16.49
CA LYS A 125 -13.21 16.73 -17.26
C LYS A 125 -13.80 17.93 -16.54
N GLN A 126 -12.95 18.85 -16.13
CA GLN A 126 -13.32 20.09 -15.46
C GLN A 126 -12.88 21.28 -16.33
N GLY A 127 -13.81 21.77 -17.19
CA GLY A 127 -13.47 22.74 -18.21
C GLY A 127 -12.48 22.17 -19.23
N ASP A 128 -11.31 22.77 -19.36
CA ASP A 128 -10.23 22.37 -20.26
C ASP A 128 -9.22 21.42 -19.60
N GLN A 129 -9.45 21.01 -18.36
CA GLN A 129 -8.55 20.15 -17.61
C GLN A 129 -9.12 18.76 -17.41
N TYR A 130 -8.24 17.74 -17.46
CA TYR A 130 -8.55 16.36 -17.10
C TYR A 130 -7.95 16.07 -15.75
N VAL A 131 -8.80 15.84 -14.76
CA VAL A 131 -8.42 15.61 -13.37
C VAL A 131 -8.57 14.13 -13.06
N VAL A 132 -7.53 13.53 -12.53
CA VAL A 132 -7.54 12.18 -11.99
C VAL A 132 -7.07 12.21 -10.55
N THR A 133 -7.78 11.52 -9.66
CA THR A 133 -7.49 11.54 -8.23
C THR A 133 -7.02 10.16 -7.76
N VAL A 134 -5.90 10.13 -7.05
CA VAL A 134 -5.40 8.93 -6.37
C VAL A 134 -5.66 9.08 -4.88
N VAL A 135 -6.39 8.15 -4.30
CA VAL A 135 -6.84 8.22 -2.90
C VAL A 135 -6.45 6.97 -2.12
N ASN A 136 -6.38 7.14 -0.81
CA ASN A 136 -6.29 6.04 0.15
C ASN A 136 -7.35 6.21 1.23
N ASN A 137 -8.26 5.26 1.34
CA ASN A 137 -9.41 5.35 2.24
C ASN A 137 -9.15 4.85 3.67
N THR A 138 -7.89 4.53 4.03
CA THR A 138 -7.59 4.15 5.41
C THR A 138 -7.48 5.37 6.31
N GLU A 139 -8.13 5.34 7.48
CA GLU A 139 -8.16 6.45 8.45
C GLU A 139 -6.76 6.91 8.89
N TYR A 140 -5.81 6.00 8.92
CA TYR A 140 -4.44 6.28 9.37
C TYR A 140 -3.47 6.61 8.24
N ALA A 141 -3.93 6.71 6.97
CA ALA A 141 -3.06 6.99 5.83
C ALA A 141 -2.27 8.29 6.00
N SER A 142 -2.93 9.36 6.46
CA SER A 142 -2.30 10.66 6.73
C SER A 142 -1.24 10.58 7.82
N TYR A 143 -1.45 9.78 8.85
CA TYR A 143 -0.45 9.58 9.91
C TYR A 143 0.80 8.86 9.42
N VAL A 144 0.66 7.95 8.47
CA VAL A 144 1.80 7.27 7.84
C VAL A 144 2.47 8.19 6.82
N GLU A 145 1.71 8.99 6.08
CA GLU A 145 2.24 9.95 5.10
C GLU A 145 3.06 11.04 5.79
N TYR A 146 2.47 11.77 6.72
CA TYR A 146 3.08 12.98 7.31
C TYR A 146 3.74 12.74 8.66
N GLY A 147 3.50 11.59 9.27
CA GLY A 147 3.91 11.33 10.65
C GLY A 147 2.86 11.79 11.67
N HIS A 148 3.12 11.46 12.92
CA HIS A 148 2.18 11.80 14.01
C HIS A 148 2.87 11.91 15.36
N ARG A 149 2.22 12.63 16.27
CA ARG A 149 2.65 12.70 17.67
C ARG A 149 2.30 11.43 18.43
N GLN A 150 3.15 11.08 19.38
CA GLN A 150 2.92 10.02 20.38
C GLN A 150 3.16 10.57 21.78
N THR A 151 2.57 9.92 22.79
CA THR A 151 2.83 10.23 24.19
C THR A 151 3.89 9.25 24.72
N PRO A 152 5.14 9.70 24.99
CA PRO A 152 6.14 8.85 25.60
C PRO A 152 5.66 8.29 26.93
N GLY A 153 6.02 7.05 27.25
CA GLY A 153 5.59 6.35 28.45
C GLY A 153 4.22 5.65 28.34
N ARG A 154 3.36 6.02 27.37
CA ARG A 154 2.09 5.34 27.15
C ARG A 154 2.29 3.88 26.80
N TYR A 155 1.72 2.99 27.60
CA TYR A 155 1.73 1.55 27.35
C TYR A 155 0.78 1.17 26.21
N VAL A 156 1.24 0.38 25.26
CA VAL A 156 0.46 -0.14 24.13
C VAL A 156 0.31 -1.65 24.29
N PRO A 157 -0.89 -2.14 24.68
CA PRO A 157 -1.11 -3.57 24.96
C PRO A 157 -0.74 -4.48 23.78
N ALA A 158 -1.06 -4.06 22.54
CA ALA A 158 -0.74 -4.81 21.33
C ALA A 158 0.76 -4.96 21.05
N LEU A 159 1.58 -4.07 21.59
CA LEU A 159 3.05 -4.15 21.49
C LEU A 159 3.70 -4.78 22.71
N GLY A 160 2.97 -4.85 23.82
CA GLY A 160 3.50 -5.25 25.12
C GLY A 160 4.59 -4.30 25.67
N LYS A 161 4.69 -3.09 25.15
CA LYS A 161 5.75 -2.12 25.44
C LYS A 161 5.18 -0.70 25.54
N SER A 162 5.87 0.18 26.23
CA SER A 162 5.57 1.61 26.24
C SER A 162 6.21 2.34 25.08
N LEU A 163 5.54 3.38 24.58
CA LEU A 163 6.07 4.25 23.54
C LEU A 163 7.28 5.03 24.06
N LYS A 164 8.32 5.15 23.23
CA LYS A 164 9.57 5.85 23.60
C LYS A 164 9.66 7.25 22.98
N ALA A 165 9.19 7.38 21.73
CA ALA A 165 9.30 8.61 20.97
C ALA A 165 8.07 9.51 21.16
N SER A 166 8.27 10.83 21.09
CA SER A 166 7.19 11.83 21.05
C SER A 166 6.64 12.06 19.64
N TRP A 167 7.41 11.68 18.62
CA TRP A 167 7.05 11.84 17.21
C TRP A 167 7.45 10.62 16.39
N VAL A 168 6.58 10.21 15.48
CA VAL A 168 6.86 9.22 14.44
C VAL A 168 7.00 9.95 13.11
N LYS A 169 8.14 9.80 12.44
CA LYS A 169 8.41 10.42 11.15
C LYS A 169 7.52 9.83 10.06
N GLY A 170 6.96 10.69 9.20
CA GLY A 170 6.20 10.32 8.02
C GLY A 170 7.04 9.55 6.98
N ARG A 171 6.36 8.83 6.12
CA ARG A 171 6.97 8.06 5.03
C ARG A 171 6.93 8.79 3.68
N PHE A 172 6.08 9.80 3.55
CA PHE A 172 5.95 10.65 2.36
C PHE A 172 5.76 9.83 1.06
N MET A 173 4.95 8.79 1.13
CA MET A 173 4.75 7.83 0.05
C MET A 173 4.15 8.48 -1.19
N LEU A 174 3.08 9.25 -1.01
CA LEU A 174 2.41 9.99 -2.06
C LEU A 174 3.25 11.19 -2.49
N THR A 175 3.70 12.01 -1.54
CA THR A 175 4.47 13.22 -1.81
C THR A 175 5.69 12.96 -2.70
N ILE A 176 6.54 11.99 -2.32
CA ILE A 176 7.74 11.66 -3.11
C ILE A 176 7.37 11.09 -4.47
N SER A 177 6.33 10.23 -4.53
CA SER A 177 5.91 9.62 -5.78
C SER A 177 5.35 10.64 -6.76
N THR A 178 4.62 11.66 -6.28
CA THR A 178 4.11 12.77 -7.08
C THR A 178 5.24 13.62 -7.63
N GLN A 179 6.19 14.03 -6.80
CA GLN A 179 7.35 14.83 -7.23
C GLN A 179 8.18 14.12 -8.32
N GLU A 180 8.41 12.82 -8.17
CA GLU A 180 9.10 12.05 -9.19
C GLU A 180 8.30 11.95 -10.49
N LEU A 181 6.99 11.78 -10.39
CA LEU A 181 6.13 11.70 -11.56
C LEU A 181 6.02 13.03 -12.28
N GLU A 182 5.91 14.15 -11.56
CA GLU A 182 5.91 15.50 -12.14
C GLU A 182 7.12 15.74 -13.02
N THR A 183 8.29 15.23 -12.62
CA THR A 183 9.52 15.35 -13.40
C THR A 183 9.48 14.49 -14.69
N GLN A 184 8.80 13.34 -14.64
CA GLN A 184 8.75 12.38 -15.75
C GLN A 184 7.56 12.60 -16.70
N ALA A 185 6.45 13.16 -16.19
CA ALA A 185 5.19 13.31 -16.92
C ALA A 185 5.31 14.08 -18.25
N PRO A 186 6.07 15.20 -18.36
CA PRO A 186 6.20 15.92 -19.62
C PRO A 186 6.75 15.07 -20.76
N ALA A 187 7.82 14.31 -20.50
CA ALA A 187 8.42 13.44 -21.51
C ALA A 187 7.49 12.29 -21.94
N LEU A 188 6.76 11.71 -20.98
CA LEU A 188 5.77 10.66 -21.25
C LEU A 188 4.61 11.18 -22.09
N LEU A 189 4.08 12.36 -21.74
CA LEU A 189 2.99 12.99 -22.50
C LEU A 189 3.44 13.38 -23.90
N GLN A 190 4.64 13.94 -24.04
CA GLN A 190 5.19 14.28 -25.36
C GLN A 190 5.33 13.06 -26.26
N GLN A 191 5.87 11.97 -25.74
CA GLN A 191 5.98 10.72 -26.51
C GLN A 191 4.60 10.17 -26.90
N LYS A 192 3.65 10.17 -25.99
CA LYS A 192 2.29 9.69 -26.24
C LYS A 192 1.57 10.54 -27.28
N LEU A 193 1.70 11.87 -27.17
CA LEU A 193 1.15 12.80 -28.14
C LEU A 193 1.76 12.61 -29.54
N TYR A 194 3.08 12.41 -29.61
CA TYR A 194 3.75 12.13 -30.88
C TYR A 194 3.20 10.86 -31.55
N LEU A 195 3.03 9.78 -30.79
CA LEU A 195 2.47 8.53 -31.32
C LEU A 195 1.01 8.73 -31.78
N PHE A 196 0.19 9.40 -30.99
CA PHE A 196 -1.20 9.71 -31.35
C PHE A 196 -1.29 10.50 -32.66
N LEU A 197 -0.46 11.55 -32.79
CA LEU A 197 -0.43 12.35 -34.02
C LEU A 197 0.06 11.54 -35.23
N LYS A 198 1.05 10.66 -35.03
CA LYS A 198 1.56 9.77 -36.08
C LYS A 198 0.50 8.79 -36.62
N ASP A 199 -0.39 8.33 -35.73
CA ASP A 199 -1.47 7.41 -36.13
C ASP A 199 -2.62 8.14 -36.87
N VAL A 200 -2.73 9.45 -36.67
CA VAL A 200 -3.73 10.30 -37.34
C VAL A 200 -3.24 10.86 -38.67
N PHE A 201 -1.92 11.08 -38.79
CA PHE A 201 -1.27 11.66 -39.98
C PHE A 201 -0.38 10.67 -40.72
#